data_e754b551ecfaf761bfc6a20360f5a544
#
_entry.id   e754b551ecfaf761bfc6a20360f5a544
#
_cell.length_a   1.000
_cell.length_b   1.000
_cell.length_c   1.000
_cell.angle_alpha   90.00
_cell.angle_beta   90.00
_cell.angle_gamma   90.00
#
_symmetry.space_group_name_H-M   'P 1'
#
loop_
_entity.id
_entity.type
_entity.pdbx_description
1 polymer ?
#
loop_
_entity_poly.entity_id
_entity_poly.type
_entity_poly.pdbx_seq_one_letter_code
_entity_poly.pdbx_strand_id
1 'polypeptide(L)'
;AIIKNGIEIVVVTDHNTTKGIKKLQMAVSIIMQTYPNYDIHPHILHGVEISAADKLHIVCIYDYEQESWVNQWLSENIISEKDGSYQHSLTIMKDFNNQKIVNYIAHFNSYNILKKGSHLSGAYKRKIFSKENTRFIGVKNINSVEGSRKKLLTDFNCEPNFLLDNDSHEIDSLGKNNLWLKGGKISFKMFQEALFDYNVSVSLCEPSFKQKS
;
A
#
# COMPACT_ATOMS: atom_id res chain seq x y z
N ALA A 1 7.80 1.35 -18.55
CA ALA A 1 7.60 0.11 -17.75
C ALA A 1 6.12 -0.11 -17.45
N ILE A 2 5.40 0.81 -16.75
CA ILE A 2 3.99 0.65 -16.32
C ILE A 2 3.09 0.20 -17.48
N ILE A 3 3.02 0.98 -18.54
CA ILE A 3 2.18 0.69 -19.72
C ILE A 3 2.61 -0.61 -20.40
N LYS A 4 3.92 -0.84 -20.57
CA LYS A 4 4.45 -2.06 -21.19
C LYS A 4 4.13 -3.33 -20.40
N ASN A 5 3.99 -3.22 -19.09
CA ASN A 5 3.65 -4.34 -18.20
C ASN A 5 2.15 -4.52 -17.98
N GLY A 6 1.31 -3.77 -18.69
CA GLY A 6 -0.13 -3.93 -18.60
C GLY A 6 -0.75 -3.44 -17.30
N ILE A 7 -0.10 -2.51 -16.59
CA ILE A 7 -0.57 -2.06 -15.28
C ILE A 7 -1.60 -0.96 -15.45
N GLU A 8 -2.82 -1.21 -15.01
CA GLU A 8 -3.97 -0.29 -15.14
C GLU A 8 -4.09 0.66 -13.94
N ILE A 9 -3.63 0.24 -12.76
CA ILE A 9 -3.66 1.06 -11.53
C ILE A 9 -2.26 1.13 -10.92
N VAL A 10 -1.82 2.34 -10.62
CA VAL A 10 -0.53 2.60 -9.96
C VAL A 10 -0.77 3.44 -8.72
N VAL A 11 -0.26 3.01 -7.59
CA VAL A 11 -0.20 3.82 -6.38
C VAL A 11 1.19 4.43 -6.26
N VAL A 12 1.26 5.75 -6.14
CA VAL A 12 2.54 6.45 -5.88
C VAL A 12 2.68 6.66 -4.38
N THR A 13 3.77 6.17 -3.81
CA THR A 13 4.00 6.18 -2.36
C THR A 13 5.42 6.64 -2.03
N ASP A 14 5.75 7.87 -2.38
CA ASP A 14 7.05 8.44 -2.00
C ASP A 14 7.20 8.50 -0.47
N HIS A 15 8.43 8.37 0.00
CA HIS A 15 8.73 8.45 1.42
C HIS A 15 8.47 9.85 1.99
N ASN A 16 7.54 9.94 2.94
CA ASN A 16 7.24 11.14 3.74
C ASN A 16 6.82 12.38 2.92
N THR A 17 6.43 12.19 1.66
CA THR A 17 6.06 13.28 0.75
C THR A 17 5.07 12.81 -0.32
N THR A 18 4.31 13.73 -0.89
CA THR A 18 3.36 13.48 -1.99
C THR A 18 3.84 14.03 -3.33
N LYS A 19 5.07 14.57 -3.39
CA LYS A 19 5.59 15.32 -4.54
C LYS A 19 5.71 14.52 -5.84
N GLY A 20 5.91 13.20 -5.74
CA GLY A 20 6.05 12.31 -6.91
C GLY A 20 4.75 12.10 -7.67
N ILE A 21 3.60 12.22 -7.03
CA ILE A 21 2.28 12.00 -7.64
C ILE A 21 2.11 12.87 -8.89
N LYS A 22 2.27 14.19 -8.75
CA LYS A 22 2.13 15.13 -9.86
C LYS A 22 3.15 14.88 -10.98
N LYS A 23 4.38 14.50 -10.61
CA LYS A 23 5.43 14.19 -11.59
C LYS A 23 5.05 12.98 -12.44
N LEU A 24 4.55 11.91 -11.82
CA LEU A 24 4.11 10.74 -12.56
C LEU A 24 2.87 11.01 -13.41
N GLN A 25 1.88 11.74 -12.88
CA GLN A 25 0.70 12.16 -13.63
C GLN A 25 1.06 12.94 -14.89
N MET A 26 1.98 13.91 -14.78
CA MET A 26 2.49 14.67 -15.94
C MET A 26 3.21 13.76 -16.94
N ALA A 27 4.08 12.87 -16.47
CA ALA A 27 4.82 11.95 -17.34
C ALA A 27 3.87 11.01 -18.10
N VAL A 28 2.87 10.45 -17.43
CA VAL A 28 1.86 9.61 -18.07
C VAL A 28 1.06 10.41 -19.10
N SER A 29 0.61 11.63 -18.76
CA SER A 29 -0.11 12.51 -19.69
C SER A 29 0.68 12.79 -20.97
N ILE A 30 1.97 13.13 -20.85
CA ILE A 30 2.86 13.36 -22.00
C ILE A 30 2.99 12.10 -22.86
N ILE A 31 3.21 10.94 -22.23
CA ILE A 31 3.35 9.67 -22.95
C ILE A 31 2.06 9.35 -23.71
N MET A 32 0.89 9.50 -23.10
CA MET A 32 -0.40 9.21 -23.73
C MET A 32 -0.71 10.18 -24.88
N GLN A 33 -0.29 11.44 -24.79
CA GLN A 33 -0.40 12.39 -25.89
C GLN A 33 0.55 12.06 -27.06
N THR A 34 1.77 11.59 -26.73
CA THR A 34 2.78 11.26 -27.75
C THR A 34 2.48 9.94 -28.46
N TYR A 35 1.89 8.99 -27.74
CA TYR A 35 1.59 7.63 -28.21
C TYR A 35 0.12 7.29 -27.96
N PRO A 36 -0.83 7.88 -28.69
CA PRO A 36 -2.26 7.74 -28.44
C PRO A 36 -2.81 6.31 -28.68
N ASN A 37 -2.03 5.45 -29.33
CA ASN A 37 -2.40 4.07 -29.65
C ASN A 37 -2.11 3.06 -28.53
N TYR A 38 -1.67 3.51 -27.35
CA TYR A 38 -1.58 2.62 -26.21
C TYR A 38 -2.98 2.31 -25.67
N ASP A 39 -3.29 1.01 -25.56
CA ASP A 39 -4.59 0.53 -25.07
C ASP A 39 -4.78 0.75 -23.56
N ILE A 40 -3.68 0.90 -22.82
CA ILE A 40 -3.69 1.03 -21.36
C ILE A 40 -3.40 2.47 -20.96
N HIS A 41 -4.33 3.05 -20.22
CA HIS A 41 -4.24 4.35 -19.59
C HIS A 41 -4.12 4.17 -18.06
N PRO A 42 -2.91 4.17 -17.50
CA PRO A 42 -2.72 3.92 -16.07
C PRO A 42 -3.47 4.96 -15.23
N HIS A 43 -4.31 4.49 -14.32
CA HIS A 43 -4.95 5.31 -13.31
C HIS A 43 -4.01 5.46 -12.12
N ILE A 44 -3.65 6.70 -11.78
CA ILE A 44 -2.70 6.99 -10.71
C ILE A 44 -3.47 7.32 -9.44
N LEU A 45 -3.38 6.44 -8.46
CA LEU A 45 -3.89 6.66 -7.12
C LEU A 45 -2.87 7.41 -6.27
N HIS A 46 -3.37 8.28 -5.43
CA HIS A 46 -2.55 9.05 -4.51
C HIS A 46 -2.18 8.22 -3.28
N GLY A 47 -0.94 8.29 -2.88
CA GLY A 47 -0.44 7.63 -1.69
C GLY A 47 0.77 8.32 -1.11
N VAL A 48 1.18 7.87 0.05
CA VAL A 48 2.41 8.26 0.73
C VAL A 48 2.89 7.10 1.58
N GLU A 49 4.19 6.88 1.65
CA GLU A 49 4.80 5.96 2.59
C GLU A 49 5.42 6.75 3.74
N ILE A 50 4.89 6.59 4.95
CA ILE A 50 5.31 7.33 6.13
C ILE A 50 6.27 6.47 6.96
N SER A 51 7.49 6.93 7.14
CA SER A 51 8.48 6.32 8.04
C SER A 51 8.17 6.72 9.48
N ALA A 52 7.61 5.79 10.26
CA ALA A 52 7.21 6.04 11.64
C ALA A 52 8.40 6.05 12.63
N ALA A 53 8.24 6.72 13.77
CA ALA A 53 9.26 6.79 14.83
C ALA A 53 9.70 5.42 15.37
N ASP A 54 8.84 4.42 15.29
CA ASP A 54 9.11 3.02 15.67
C ASP A 54 9.69 2.19 14.52
N LYS A 55 10.17 2.82 13.47
CA LYS A 55 10.86 2.23 12.31
C LYS A 55 9.96 1.33 11.45
N LEU A 56 8.65 1.41 11.59
CA LEU A 56 7.73 0.83 10.63
C LEU A 56 7.41 1.83 9.53
N HIS A 57 7.14 1.33 8.34
CA HIS A 57 6.63 2.14 7.25
C HIS A 57 5.14 1.89 7.08
N ILE A 58 4.38 2.95 7.01
CA ILE A 58 2.94 2.90 6.82
C ILE A 58 2.61 3.52 5.48
N VAL A 59 2.12 2.70 4.56
CA VAL A 59 1.58 3.21 3.30
C VAL A 59 0.14 3.65 3.54
N CYS A 60 -0.18 4.84 3.08
CA CYS A 60 -1.51 5.43 3.12
C CYS A 60 -1.96 5.75 1.69
N ILE A 61 -3.12 5.25 1.27
CA ILE A 61 -3.69 5.43 -0.07
C ILE A 61 -5.01 6.17 0.06
N TYR A 62 -5.14 7.30 -0.64
CA TYR A 62 -6.23 8.24 -0.41
C TYR A 62 -6.81 8.81 -1.72
N ASP A 63 -8.02 9.34 -1.65
CA ASP A 63 -8.65 10.07 -2.75
C ASP A 63 -8.05 11.47 -2.89
N TYR A 64 -8.09 12.00 -4.10
CA TYR A 64 -7.70 13.38 -4.38
C TYR A 64 -8.37 14.39 -3.43
N GLU A 65 -9.63 14.18 -3.08
CA GLU A 65 -10.36 15.05 -2.14
C GLU A 65 -9.73 15.09 -0.74
N GLN A 66 -8.96 14.07 -0.36
CA GLN A 66 -8.27 13.98 0.93
C GLN A 66 -6.86 14.56 0.91
N GLU A 67 -6.35 14.96 -0.27
CA GLU A 67 -4.96 15.43 -0.45
C GLU A 67 -4.62 16.62 0.47
N SER A 68 -5.55 17.55 0.65
CA SER A 68 -5.34 18.71 1.52
C SER A 68 -5.10 18.30 2.98
N TRP A 69 -5.93 17.39 3.50
CA TRP A 69 -5.77 16.87 4.85
C TRP A 69 -4.47 16.09 5.00
N VAL A 70 -4.12 15.23 4.03
CA VAL A 70 -2.86 14.46 4.06
C VAL A 70 -1.66 15.39 4.07
N ASN A 71 -1.63 16.41 3.22
CA ASN A 71 -0.53 17.38 3.16
C ASN A 71 -0.42 18.19 4.46
N GLN A 72 -1.54 18.56 5.08
CA GLN A 72 -1.54 19.20 6.39
C GLN A 72 -0.97 18.26 7.45
N TRP A 73 -1.44 17.01 7.53
CA TRP A 73 -0.94 16.02 8.46
C TRP A 73 0.58 15.82 8.31
N LEU A 74 1.07 15.69 7.07
CA LEU A 74 2.50 15.56 6.79
C LEU A 74 3.28 16.79 7.27
N SER A 75 2.78 18.00 7.01
CA SER A 75 3.46 19.24 7.44
C SER A 75 3.57 19.37 8.96
N GLU A 76 2.61 18.82 9.70
CA GLU A 76 2.57 18.86 11.16
C GLU A 76 3.37 17.73 11.82
N ASN A 77 3.53 16.57 11.15
CA ASN A 77 4.02 15.35 11.78
C ASN A 77 5.32 14.79 11.17
N ILE A 78 5.79 15.30 10.04
CA ILE A 78 7.06 14.88 9.42
C ILE A 78 8.17 15.82 9.82
N ILE A 79 9.29 15.26 10.32
CA ILE A 79 10.49 16.00 10.69
C ILE A 79 11.22 16.44 9.41
N SER A 80 11.47 15.47 8.52
CA SER A 80 12.02 15.69 7.19
C SER A 80 11.71 14.48 6.30
N GLU A 81 11.86 14.62 4.99
CA GLU A 81 11.70 13.49 4.06
C GLU A 81 12.64 12.33 4.41
N LYS A 82 13.81 12.61 4.96
CA LYS A 82 14.82 11.62 5.36
C LYS A 82 14.55 11.01 6.73
N ASP A 83 14.17 11.83 7.72
CA ASP A 83 14.07 11.39 9.12
C ASP A 83 12.68 10.82 9.46
N GLY A 84 11.71 11.05 8.60
CA GLY A 84 10.35 10.54 8.76
C GLY A 84 9.54 11.29 9.79
N SER A 85 8.59 10.61 10.41
CA SER A 85 7.66 11.14 11.39
C SER A 85 8.16 10.94 12.82
N TYR A 86 7.83 11.89 13.71
CA TYR A 86 7.97 11.69 15.15
C TYR A 86 6.82 10.87 15.75
N GLN A 87 5.79 10.57 14.95
CA GLN A 87 4.67 9.74 15.37
C GLN A 87 5.00 8.25 15.24
N HIS A 88 4.49 7.45 16.16
CA HIS A 88 4.53 5.99 16.08
C HIS A 88 3.51 5.45 15.09
N SER A 89 3.79 4.29 14.50
CA SER A 89 2.95 3.62 13.50
C SER A 89 1.48 3.50 13.93
N LEU A 90 1.20 3.14 15.19
CA LEU A 90 -0.16 3.01 15.70
C LEU A 90 -0.93 4.34 15.68
N THR A 91 -0.28 5.46 15.97
CA THR A 91 -0.89 6.80 15.87
C THR A 91 -1.21 7.13 14.42
N ILE A 92 -0.22 6.93 13.53
CA ILE A 92 -0.39 7.15 12.10
C ILE A 92 -1.60 6.36 11.58
N MET A 93 -1.62 5.05 11.83
CA MET A 93 -2.71 4.18 11.38
C MET A 93 -4.07 4.65 11.90
N LYS A 94 -4.16 5.07 13.16
CA LYS A 94 -5.43 5.58 13.74
C LYS A 94 -5.88 6.88 13.11
N ASP A 95 -4.95 7.83 12.92
CA ASP A 95 -5.27 9.13 12.33
C ASP A 95 -5.83 8.94 10.91
N PHE A 96 -5.16 8.11 10.09
CA PHE A 96 -5.58 7.84 8.73
C PHE A 96 -6.88 7.00 8.67
N ASN A 97 -7.07 6.04 9.58
CA ASN A 97 -8.33 5.29 9.70
C ASN A 97 -9.51 6.20 10.03
N ASN A 98 -9.33 7.20 10.91
CA ASN A 98 -10.36 8.18 11.24
C ASN A 98 -10.84 8.99 10.01
N GLN A 99 -9.95 9.16 9.03
CA GLN A 99 -10.26 9.79 7.75
C GLN A 99 -10.74 8.79 6.68
N LYS A 100 -10.94 7.52 7.03
CA LYS A 100 -11.30 6.43 6.10
C LYS A 100 -10.29 6.24 4.96
N ILE A 101 -9.04 6.61 5.20
CA ILE A 101 -7.91 6.41 4.28
C ILE A 101 -7.42 4.98 4.44
N VAL A 102 -7.24 4.29 3.31
CA VAL A 102 -6.66 2.94 3.31
C VAL A 102 -5.22 3.02 3.77
N ASN A 103 -4.87 2.25 4.79
CA ASN A 103 -3.48 2.20 5.24
C ASN A 103 -3.06 0.78 5.60
N TYR A 104 -1.75 0.52 5.53
CA TYR A 104 -1.18 -0.77 5.88
C TYR A 104 0.30 -0.65 6.25
N ILE A 105 0.79 -1.66 6.99
CA ILE A 105 2.22 -1.79 7.29
C ILE A 105 2.90 -2.33 6.04
N ALA A 106 3.79 -1.52 5.43
CA ALA A 106 4.51 -1.86 4.21
C ALA A 106 5.61 -2.92 4.47
N HIS A 107 5.95 -3.68 3.44
CA HIS A 107 7.04 -4.69 3.40
C HIS A 107 7.33 -5.36 4.76
N PHE A 108 6.26 -5.75 5.43
CA PHE A 108 6.21 -6.28 6.79
C PHE A 108 7.28 -7.35 7.09
N ASN A 109 7.53 -8.26 6.16
CA ASN A 109 8.51 -9.33 6.32
C ASN A 109 9.98 -8.85 6.33
N SER A 110 10.26 -7.59 5.96
CA SER A 110 11.61 -7.00 6.01
C SER A 110 12.06 -6.62 7.42
N TYR A 111 11.12 -6.36 8.34
CA TYR A 111 11.46 -5.82 9.67
C TYR A 111 11.80 -6.84 10.75
N ASN A 112 11.64 -8.13 10.48
CA ASN A 112 11.79 -9.16 11.52
C ASN A 112 10.96 -8.92 12.80
N ILE A 113 9.87 -8.17 12.70
CA ILE A 113 9.04 -7.72 13.83
C ILE A 113 8.55 -8.89 14.69
N LEU A 114 8.23 -10.01 14.04
CA LEU A 114 7.72 -11.20 14.72
C LEU A 114 8.82 -12.02 15.41
N LYS A 115 10.09 -11.69 15.23
CA LYS A 115 11.17 -12.38 15.94
C LYS A 115 11.21 -11.96 17.41
N LYS A 116 11.60 -12.91 18.27
CA LYS A 116 11.88 -12.65 19.68
C LYS A 116 13.06 -11.66 19.77
N GLY A 117 12.93 -10.63 20.61
CA GLY A 117 13.95 -9.60 20.75
C GLY A 117 13.94 -8.52 19.64
N SER A 118 12.88 -8.43 18.83
CA SER A 118 12.73 -7.26 17.94
C SER A 118 12.63 -5.96 18.74
N HIS A 119 12.85 -4.83 18.08
CA HIS A 119 12.81 -3.50 18.70
C HIS A 119 11.45 -3.10 19.30
N LEU A 120 10.34 -3.77 18.87
CA LEU A 120 9.01 -3.52 19.41
C LEU A 120 8.72 -4.43 20.61
N SER A 121 8.18 -3.86 21.68
CA SER A 121 7.75 -4.63 22.85
C SER A 121 6.57 -5.55 22.50
N GLY A 122 6.42 -6.68 23.22
CA GLY A 122 5.30 -7.60 23.01
C GLY A 122 3.94 -6.96 23.28
N ALA A 123 3.85 -6.03 24.25
CA ALA A 123 2.62 -5.29 24.53
C ALA A 123 2.24 -4.37 23.35
N TYR A 124 3.23 -3.68 22.77
CA TYR A 124 3.01 -2.80 21.63
C TYR A 124 2.62 -3.58 20.37
N LYS A 125 3.28 -4.73 20.12
CA LYS A 125 2.92 -5.62 19.01
C LYS A 125 1.46 -6.08 19.09
N ARG A 126 0.98 -6.45 20.30
CA ARG A 126 -0.45 -6.82 20.49
C ARG A 126 -1.42 -5.69 20.19
N LYS A 127 -1.01 -4.44 20.40
CA LYS A 127 -1.83 -3.27 20.03
C LYS A 127 -1.83 -3.07 18.51
N ILE A 128 -0.66 -3.12 17.88
CA ILE A 128 -0.58 -2.98 16.42
C ILE A 128 -1.35 -4.10 15.73
N PHE A 129 -1.01 -5.38 16.01
CA PHE A 129 -1.63 -6.53 15.39
C PHE A 129 -2.94 -6.91 16.09
N SER A 130 -3.89 -6.00 16.06
CA SER A 130 -5.27 -6.22 16.47
C SER A 130 -6.20 -6.05 15.27
N LYS A 131 -7.37 -6.69 15.31
CA LYS A 131 -8.40 -6.56 14.27
C LYS A 131 -8.83 -5.11 14.03
N GLU A 132 -8.73 -4.27 15.07
CA GLU A 132 -9.11 -2.86 15.02
C GLU A 132 -8.08 -2.00 14.30
N ASN A 133 -6.78 -2.32 14.46
CA ASN A 133 -5.70 -1.46 13.97
C ASN A 133 -5.08 -1.94 12.66
N THR A 134 -4.95 -3.25 12.45
CA THR A 134 -4.28 -3.79 11.26
C THR A 134 -5.25 -4.59 10.41
N ARG A 135 -5.80 -3.95 9.38
CA ARG A 135 -6.65 -4.60 8.39
C ARG A 135 -5.85 -5.17 7.22
N PHE A 136 -4.78 -4.50 6.83
CA PHE A 136 -3.93 -4.87 5.71
C PHE A 136 -2.45 -4.89 6.08
N ILE A 137 -1.70 -5.77 5.45
CA ILE A 137 -0.25 -5.89 5.58
C ILE A 137 0.36 -6.08 4.19
N GLY A 138 1.38 -5.28 3.88
CA GLY A 138 2.16 -5.40 2.66
C GLY A 138 3.33 -6.38 2.81
N VAL A 139 3.54 -7.23 1.82
CA VAL A 139 4.66 -8.16 1.74
C VAL A 139 5.32 -8.11 0.37
N LYS A 140 6.65 -8.22 0.33
CA LYS A 140 7.42 -8.22 -0.93
C LYS A 140 7.40 -9.55 -1.68
N ASN A 141 6.93 -10.63 -1.04
CA ASN A 141 6.96 -11.97 -1.63
C ASN A 141 5.72 -12.75 -1.23
N ILE A 142 5.00 -13.23 -2.24
CA ILE A 142 3.79 -14.04 -2.04
C ILE A 142 4.04 -15.29 -1.20
N ASN A 143 5.22 -15.91 -1.31
CA ASN A 143 5.59 -17.10 -0.55
C ASN A 143 5.67 -16.84 0.97
N SER A 144 5.79 -15.57 1.38
CA SER A 144 5.81 -15.19 2.80
C SER A 144 4.43 -15.02 3.42
N VAL A 145 3.37 -14.98 2.63
CA VAL A 145 1.99 -14.70 3.06
C VAL A 145 1.53 -15.74 4.07
N GLU A 146 1.61 -17.03 3.71
CA GLU A 146 1.07 -18.11 4.54
C GLU A 146 1.80 -18.22 5.88
N GLY A 147 3.14 -18.14 5.86
CA GLY A 147 3.94 -18.14 7.10
C GLY A 147 3.65 -16.94 8.00
N SER A 148 3.47 -15.75 7.41
CA SER A 148 3.12 -14.55 8.14
C SER A 148 1.71 -14.62 8.73
N ARG A 149 0.73 -15.10 7.95
CA ARG A 149 -0.66 -15.31 8.39
C ARG A 149 -0.74 -16.22 9.59
N LYS A 150 -0.13 -17.42 9.49
CA LYS A 150 -0.10 -18.40 10.56
C LYS A 150 0.48 -17.82 11.85
N LYS A 151 1.58 -17.07 11.73
CA LYS A 151 2.26 -16.48 12.88
C LYS A 151 1.46 -15.35 13.52
N LEU A 152 0.87 -14.46 12.71
CA LEU A 152 0.01 -13.37 13.20
C LEU A 152 -1.24 -13.91 13.90
N LEU A 153 -1.85 -14.96 13.36
CA LEU A 153 -2.97 -15.61 13.98
C LEU A 153 -2.59 -16.25 15.32
N THR A 154 -1.49 -17.03 15.35
CA THR A 154 -1.04 -17.75 16.55
C THR A 154 -0.60 -16.80 17.67
N ASP A 155 0.20 -15.77 17.34
CA ASP A 155 0.84 -14.92 18.35
C ASP A 155 -0.05 -13.75 18.80
N PHE A 156 -0.98 -13.30 17.95
CA PHE A 156 -1.76 -12.06 18.16
C PHE A 156 -3.27 -12.21 17.91
N ASN A 157 -3.75 -13.37 17.49
CA ASN A 157 -5.14 -13.58 17.06
C ASN A 157 -5.58 -12.53 16.00
N CYS A 158 -4.67 -12.23 15.07
CA CYS A 158 -4.84 -11.23 14.02
C CYS A 158 -4.78 -11.90 12.64
N GLU A 159 -5.80 -11.66 11.82
CA GLU A 159 -5.91 -12.18 10.45
C GLU A 159 -6.04 -11.01 9.45
N PRO A 160 -4.97 -10.29 9.15
CA PRO A 160 -5.01 -9.22 8.18
C PRO A 160 -5.10 -9.75 6.76
N ASN A 161 -5.60 -8.92 5.86
CA ASN A 161 -5.48 -9.13 4.42
C ASN A 161 -4.08 -8.76 3.95
N PHE A 162 -3.54 -9.49 2.98
CA PHE A 162 -2.20 -9.26 2.47
C PHE A 162 -2.23 -8.51 1.14
N LEU A 163 -1.35 -7.53 1.00
CA LEU A 163 -1.10 -6.81 -0.24
C LEU A 163 0.33 -7.11 -0.70
N LEU A 164 0.56 -7.13 -2.01
CA LEU A 164 1.92 -7.27 -2.54
C LEU A 164 2.53 -5.89 -2.72
N ASP A 165 3.61 -5.63 -1.98
CA ASP A 165 4.40 -4.41 -2.13
C ASP A 165 5.42 -4.57 -3.25
N ASN A 166 5.44 -3.61 -4.14
CA ASN A 166 6.48 -3.56 -5.17
C ASN A 166 7.76 -2.92 -4.63
N ASP A 167 7.62 -1.89 -3.80
CA ASP A 167 8.73 -1.12 -3.21
C ASP A 167 9.83 -0.84 -4.28
N SER A 168 9.37 -0.30 -5.42
CA SER A 168 10.18 -0.16 -6.62
C SER A 168 10.92 1.16 -6.61
N HIS A 169 12.22 1.11 -6.36
CA HIS A 169 13.13 2.25 -6.48
C HIS A 169 13.77 2.36 -7.88
N GLU A 170 13.58 1.35 -8.73
CA GLU A 170 14.15 1.27 -10.07
C GLU A 170 13.09 0.88 -11.10
N ILE A 171 13.26 1.33 -12.34
CA ILE A 171 12.32 1.08 -13.44
C ILE A 171 12.16 -0.43 -13.70
N ASP A 172 13.23 -1.22 -13.58
CA ASP A 172 13.22 -2.66 -13.85
C ASP A 172 12.50 -3.48 -12.76
N SER A 173 12.25 -2.91 -11.61
CA SER A 173 11.48 -3.55 -10.54
C SER A 173 9.97 -3.26 -10.60
N LEU A 174 9.54 -2.30 -11.41
CA LEU A 174 8.13 -1.95 -11.56
C LEU A 174 7.32 -3.12 -12.15
N GLY A 175 6.21 -3.45 -11.49
CA GLY A 175 5.28 -4.48 -11.94
C GLY A 175 5.72 -5.92 -11.71
N LYS A 176 6.72 -6.17 -10.86
CA LYS A 176 7.10 -7.54 -10.47
C LYS A 176 6.12 -8.16 -9.48
N ASN A 177 5.52 -7.35 -8.63
CA ASN A 177 4.51 -7.76 -7.67
C ASN A 177 3.21 -7.02 -7.97
N ASN A 178 2.26 -7.69 -8.57
CA ASN A 178 0.97 -7.11 -8.94
C ASN A 178 -0.16 -7.72 -8.12
N LEU A 179 -1.18 -6.92 -7.89
CA LEU A 179 -2.48 -7.36 -7.40
C LEU A 179 -3.46 -7.34 -8.57
N TRP A 180 -4.34 -8.32 -8.61
CA TRP A 180 -5.47 -8.33 -9.52
C TRP A 180 -6.73 -7.94 -8.74
N LEU A 181 -7.42 -6.94 -9.25
CA LEU A 181 -8.65 -6.45 -8.65
C LEU A 181 -9.84 -6.75 -9.57
N LYS A 182 -10.87 -7.34 -9.02
CA LYS A 182 -12.16 -7.48 -9.69
C LYS A 182 -13.00 -6.25 -9.39
N GLY A 183 -13.38 -5.52 -10.42
CA GLY A 183 -14.17 -4.30 -10.25
C GLY A 183 -14.79 -3.82 -11.56
N GLY A 184 -15.48 -2.69 -11.48
CA GLY A 184 -16.07 -2.01 -12.64
C GLY A 184 -15.11 -0.96 -13.23
N LYS A 185 -15.62 0.25 -13.47
CA LYS A 185 -14.79 1.36 -13.96
C LYS A 185 -13.69 1.71 -12.95
N ILE A 186 -12.45 1.79 -13.44
CA ILE A 186 -11.28 2.12 -12.62
C ILE A 186 -11.46 3.49 -11.96
N SER A 187 -11.35 3.51 -10.64
CA SER A 187 -11.44 4.71 -9.80
C SER A 187 -10.92 4.38 -8.39
N PHE A 188 -10.64 5.39 -7.57
CA PHE A 188 -10.33 5.19 -6.16
C PHE A 188 -11.46 4.45 -5.41
N LYS A 189 -12.70 4.81 -5.71
CA LYS A 189 -13.88 4.14 -5.12
C LYS A 189 -13.90 2.63 -5.44
N MET A 190 -13.67 2.25 -6.70
CA MET A 190 -13.59 0.82 -7.09
C MET A 190 -12.46 0.11 -6.34
N PHE A 191 -11.30 0.76 -6.20
CA PHE A 191 -10.18 0.24 -5.43
C PHE A 191 -10.55 0.01 -3.95
N GLN A 192 -11.20 0.97 -3.30
CA GLN A 192 -11.68 0.81 -1.92
C GLN A 192 -12.71 -0.31 -1.77
N GLU A 193 -13.67 -0.39 -2.69
CA GLU A 193 -14.71 -1.44 -2.70
C GLU A 193 -14.08 -2.83 -2.86
N ALA A 194 -13.09 -2.97 -3.75
CA ALA A 194 -12.36 -4.22 -3.92
C ALA A 194 -11.61 -4.63 -2.64
N LEU A 195 -10.97 -3.68 -1.96
CA LEU A 195 -10.30 -3.95 -0.69
C LEU A 195 -11.29 -4.22 0.46
N PHE A 196 -12.48 -3.64 0.42
CA PHE A 196 -13.54 -3.92 1.40
C PHE A 196 -14.02 -5.36 1.27
N ASP A 197 -14.23 -5.82 0.03
CA ASP A 197 -14.65 -7.19 -0.30
C ASP A 197 -13.46 -8.06 -0.73
N TYR A 198 -12.38 -7.99 0.05
CA TYR A 198 -11.06 -8.53 -0.28
C TYR A 198 -11.09 -9.97 -0.79
N ASN A 199 -11.80 -10.86 -0.09
CA ASN A 199 -11.79 -12.30 -0.40
C ASN A 199 -12.42 -12.65 -1.76
N VAL A 200 -13.25 -11.76 -2.30
CA VAL A 200 -13.95 -11.94 -3.58
C VAL A 200 -13.29 -11.14 -4.69
N SER A 201 -12.72 -9.99 -4.33
CA SER A 201 -12.32 -8.97 -5.29
C SER A 201 -10.80 -8.80 -5.44
N VAL A 202 -9.99 -9.39 -4.55
CA VAL A 202 -8.53 -9.25 -4.61
C VAL A 202 -7.87 -10.62 -4.82
N SER A 203 -6.96 -10.70 -5.79
CA SER A 203 -6.10 -11.86 -5.98
C SER A 203 -4.63 -11.46 -5.95
N LEU A 204 -3.82 -12.23 -5.22
CA LEU A 204 -2.35 -12.08 -5.17
C LEU A 204 -1.65 -12.78 -6.34
N CYS A 205 -2.38 -13.58 -7.12
CA CYS A 205 -1.91 -14.26 -8.31
C CYS A 205 -2.77 -13.89 -9.50
N GLU A 206 -2.21 -13.97 -10.69
CA GLU A 206 -2.97 -13.78 -11.91
C GLU A 206 -4.14 -14.78 -11.98
N PRO A 207 -5.38 -14.29 -12.13
CA PRO A 207 -6.54 -15.16 -12.22
C PRO A 207 -6.46 -16.04 -13.45
N SER A 208 -6.56 -17.35 -13.29
CA SER A 208 -6.70 -18.26 -14.44
C SER A 208 -8.13 -18.15 -14.98
N PHE A 209 -8.32 -17.43 -16.10
CA PHE A 209 -9.58 -17.47 -16.81
C PHE A 209 -9.74 -18.84 -17.48
N LYS A 210 -10.53 -19.73 -16.91
CA LYS A 210 -11.03 -20.88 -17.68
C LYS A 210 -11.92 -20.32 -18.79
N GLN A 211 -11.45 -20.35 -20.05
CA GLN A 211 -12.34 -20.17 -21.17
C GLN A 211 -13.44 -21.23 -21.02
N LYS A 212 -14.69 -20.78 -20.87
CA LYS A 212 -15.81 -21.68 -21.02
C LYS A 212 -15.83 -22.09 -22.49
N SER A 213 -15.41 -23.33 -22.74
CA SER A 213 -15.62 -24.01 -24.02
C SER A 213 -17.12 -24.20 -24.27
#